data_b2ada0bcdfe905967962c7c53e93a2b4
#
_entry.id   b2ada0bcdfe905967962c7c53e93a2b4
#
_cell.length_a   1.000
_cell.length_b   1.000
_cell.length_c   1.000
_cell.angle_alpha   90.00
_cell.angle_beta   90.00
_cell.angle_gamma   90.00
#
_symmetry.space_group_name_H-M   'P 1'
#
loop_
_entity.id
_entity.type
_entity.pdbx_description
1 polymer ?
#
loop_
_entity_poly.entity_id
_entity_poly.type
_entity_poly.pdbx_seq_one_letter_code
_entity_poly.pdbx_strand_id
1 'polypeptide(L)'
;MVVIPHWHPSQNYGPRKKGGHPQLIVLHYTAMDTTEAALQRLCDPQHEVSAHYLISPKGIIWQMVDEAQRAWHAGAGCWDDIEDVNSQSIGIELANRGNHPFAEAQMVALEGLLQGVMARWSLTASSLIAHSDLAIGRKFDPGARFDWRRLAWQGLAVWPDPVAGGDFYTDTAAFGYRMPGDDAQAAAALLDAFRLRFRPMAQGPLDAIDCALAAGLRELRDASRAGI
;
A
#
# COMPACT_ATOMS: atom_id res chain seq x y z
N MET A 1 5.85 0.95 21.93
CA MET A 1 5.22 2.18 22.49
C MET A 1 3.81 2.25 21.91
N VAL A 2 2.76 2.42 22.74
CA VAL A 2 1.39 2.57 22.20
C VAL A 2 1.30 3.95 21.54
N VAL A 3 1.12 3.97 20.22
CA VAL A 3 0.91 5.20 19.48
C VAL A 3 -0.56 5.58 19.59
N ILE A 4 -0.85 6.75 20.14
CA ILE A 4 -2.23 7.27 20.25
C ILE A 4 -2.41 8.33 19.17
N PRO A 5 -3.20 8.07 18.12
CA PRO A 5 -3.48 9.05 17.07
C PRO A 5 -4.33 10.21 17.61
N HIS A 6 -4.12 11.41 17.06
CA HIS A 6 -5.02 12.54 17.26
C HIS A 6 -6.29 12.34 16.43
N TRP A 7 -7.45 12.33 17.07
CA TRP A 7 -8.72 12.27 16.36
C TRP A 7 -9.02 13.59 15.65
N HIS A 8 -9.18 13.52 14.32
CA HIS A 8 -9.48 14.66 13.44
C HIS A 8 -10.46 14.22 12.35
N PRO A 9 -11.77 14.19 12.62
CA PRO A 9 -12.74 13.47 11.78
C PRO A 9 -12.92 14.09 10.39
N SER A 10 -12.83 13.25 9.37
CA SER A 10 -13.29 13.53 8.01
C SER A 10 -14.80 13.26 7.90
N GLN A 11 -15.48 13.97 6.99
CA GLN A 11 -16.87 13.66 6.61
C GLN A 11 -16.95 12.69 5.41
N ASN A 12 -15.80 12.40 4.77
CA ASN A 12 -15.69 11.61 3.54
C ASN A 12 -15.56 10.13 3.88
N TYR A 13 -16.61 9.51 4.40
CA TYR A 13 -16.63 8.08 4.68
C TYR A 13 -18.06 7.52 4.57
N GLY A 14 -18.18 6.21 4.62
CA GLY A 14 -19.47 5.53 4.66
C GLY A 14 -19.32 4.13 5.28
N PRO A 15 -20.41 3.37 5.34
CA PRO A 15 -20.33 2.00 5.80
C PRO A 15 -19.52 1.13 4.83
N ARG A 16 -18.79 0.13 5.33
CA ARG A 16 -18.15 -0.89 4.49
C ARG A 16 -19.23 -1.68 3.76
N LYS A 17 -19.07 -1.84 2.44
CA LYS A 17 -20.07 -2.54 1.61
C LYS A 17 -19.98 -4.04 1.79
N LYS A 18 -21.12 -4.73 1.60
CA LYS A 18 -21.23 -6.21 1.64
C LYS A 18 -20.68 -6.86 2.92
N GLY A 19 -20.77 -6.18 4.08
CA GLY A 19 -20.22 -6.68 5.33
C GLY A 19 -18.69 -6.78 5.37
N GLY A 20 -18.01 -6.03 4.48
CA GLY A 20 -16.55 -6.03 4.38
C GLY A 20 -15.88 -5.63 5.70
N HIS A 21 -14.72 -6.22 5.94
CA HIS A 21 -13.80 -5.87 7.02
C HIS A 21 -12.39 -5.68 6.42
N PRO A 22 -11.49 -4.99 7.10
CA PRO A 22 -10.12 -4.81 6.61
C PRO A 22 -9.41 -6.15 6.39
N GLN A 23 -8.91 -6.36 5.20
CA GLN A 23 -8.05 -7.46 4.77
C GLN A 23 -6.71 -6.93 4.25
N LEU A 24 -6.67 -5.64 3.90
CA LEU A 24 -5.51 -4.95 3.34
C LEU A 24 -5.21 -3.66 4.12
N ILE A 25 -3.95 -3.26 4.09
CA ILE A 25 -3.50 -1.91 4.41
C ILE A 25 -2.89 -1.33 3.15
N VAL A 26 -3.35 -0.14 2.74
CA VAL A 26 -2.86 0.55 1.55
C VAL A 26 -2.06 1.77 1.94
N LEU A 27 -0.80 1.83 1.51
CA LEU A 27 0.06 2.99 1.73
C LEU A 27 -0.02 3.98 0.57
N HIS A 28 -0.08 5.26 0.97
CA HIS A 28 -0.12 6.41 0.08
C HIS A 28 0.95 7.43 0.45
N TYR A 29 1.27 8.34 -0.46
CA TYR A 29 1.80 9.66 -0.13
C TYR A 29 0.83 10.74 -0.57
N THR A 30 0.81 11.86 0.13
CA THR A 30 -0.16 12.94 -0.12
C THR A 30 0.08 13.73 -1.41
N ALA A 31 1.30 13.72 -1.95
CA ALA A 31 1.77 14.58 -3.05
C ALA A 31 1.53 16.09 -2.79
N MET A 32 1.47 16.50 -1.53
CA MET A 32 1.18 17.87 -1.11
C MET A 32 2.36 18.49 -0.37
N ASP A 33 2.41 19.82 -0.36
CA ASP A 33 3.54 20.58 0.20
C ASP A 33 3.59 20.55 1.73
N THR A 34 2.43 20.51 2.39
CA THR A 34 2.32 20.51 3.85
C THR A 34 1.36 19.45 4.36
N THR A 35 1.59 19.01 5.59
CA THR A 35 0.69 18.09 6.28
C THR A 35 -0.68 18.71 6.52
N GLU A 36 -0.71 20.00 6.84
CA GLU A 36 -1.94 20.76 7.13
C GLU A 36 -2.83 20.84 5.89
N ALA A 37 -2.25 21.11 4.71
CA ALA A 37 -2.98 21.11 3.45
C ALA A 37 -3.53 19.72 3.11
N ALA A 38 -2.75 18.67 3.35
CA ALA A 38 -3.21 17.29 3.17
C ALA A 38 -4.36 16.93 4.12
N LEU A 39 -4.23 17.29 5.41
CA LEU A 39 -5.26 17.06 6.41
C LEU A 39 -6.57 17.78 6.04
N GLN A 40 -6.47 19.04 5.64
CA GLN A 40 -7.63 19.82 5.17
C GLN A 40 -8.30 19.14 3.97
N ARG A 41 -7.53 18.76 2.95
CA ARG A 41 -8.06 18.11 1.74
C ARG A 41 -8.77 16.79 2.03
N LEU A 42 -8.19 15.95 2.91
CA LEU A 42 -8.74 14.64 3.28
C LEU A 42 -10.01 14.75 4.16
N CYS A 43 -10.27 15.93 4.73
CA CYS A 43 -11.45 16.19 5.55
C CYS A 43 -12.50 17.09 4.88
N ASP A 44 -12.15 17.75 3.78
CA ASP A 44 -13.07 18.62 3.03
C ASP A 44 -14.06 17.78 2.20
N PRO A 45 -15.39 17.90 2.43
CA PRO A 45 -16.39 17.16 1.70
C PRO A 45 -16.44 17.47 0.19
N GLN A 46 -15.92 18.61 -0.25
CA GLN A 46 -15.88 18.98 -1.66
C GLN A 46 -14.91 18.10 -2.48
N HIS A 47 -13.94 17.48 -1.82
CA HIS A 47 -12.94 16.65 -2.50
C HIS A 47 -13.31 15.18 -2.60
N GLU A 48 -14.28 14.69 -1.82
CA GLU A 48 -14.75 13.30 -1.84
C GLU A 48 -13.61 12.25 -1.72
N VAL A 49 -12.56 12.59 -0.97
CA VAL A 49 -11.42 11.71 -0.66
C VAL A 49 -11.14 11.73 0.84
N SER A 50 -10.64 10.64 1.37
CA SER A 50 -10.18 10.51 2.75
C SER A 50 -9.20 9.36 2.90
N ALA A 51 -8.59 9.23 4.07
CA ALA A 51 -7.89 8.04 4.53
C ALA A 51 -8.22 7.80 6.01
N HIS A 52 -7.91 6.61 6.52
CA HIS A 52 -8.08 6.35 7.94
C HIS A 52 -7.06 7.11 8.76
N TYR A 53 -5.83 7.17 8.28
CA TYR A 53 -4.71 7.80 8.96
C TYR A 53 -3.90 8.71 8.05
N LEU A 54 -3.35 9.78 8.64
CA LEU A 54 -2.33 10.64 8.04
C LEU A 54 -1.15 10.73 9.01
N ILE A 55 0.08 10.57 8.50
CA ILE A 55 1.31 10.68 9.30
C ILE A 55 2.17 11.83 8.76
N SER A 56 2.52 12.78 9.63
CA SER A 56 3.42 13.87 9.27
C SER A 56 4.89 13.44 9.22
N PRO A 57 5.79 14.23 8.61
CA PRO A 57 7.24 14.01 8.68
C PRO A 57 7.81 14.02 10.11
N LYS A 58 7.10 14.62 11.06
CA LYS A 58 7.46 14.65 12.49
C LYS A 58 6.94 13.43 13.28
N GLY A 59 6.27 12.48 12.61
CA GLY A 59 5.71 11.29 13.25
C GLY A 59 4.39 11.54 14.00
N ILE A 60 3.75 12.70 13.81
CA ILE A 60 2.42 12.95 14.37
C ILE A 60 1.40 12.19 13.52
N ILE A 61 0.52 11.42 14.16
CA ILE A 61 -0.53 10.63 13.50
C ILE A 61 -1.89 11.26 13.77
N TRP A 62 -2.65 11.50 12.71
CA TRP A 62 -4.08 11.80 12.79
C TRP A 62 -4.88 10.58 12.34
N GLN A 63 -5.95 10.27 13.09
CA GLN A 63 -6.99 9.36 12.64
C GLN A 63 -8.18 10.20 12.17
N MET A 64 -8.55 10.03 10.91
CA MET A 64 -9.61 10.82 10.27
C MET A 64 -10.90 10.04 10.07
N VAL A 65 -10.80 8.72 9.91
CA VAL A 65 -11.94 7.82 9.76
C VAL A 65 -11.76 6.64 10.71
N ASP A 66 -12.84 6.19 11.34
CA ASP A 66 -12.83 4.99 12.17
C ASP A 66 -12.51 3.75 11.31
N GLU A 67 -11.69 2.84 11.82
CA GLU A 67 -11.28 1.63 11.09
C GLU A 67 -12.46 0.73 10.71
N ALA A 68 -13.57 0.78 11.45
CA ALA A 68 -14.80 0.05 11.13
C ALA A 68 -15.57 0.68 9.96
N GLN A 69 -15.26 1.91 9.57
CA GLN A 69 -15.86 2.61 8.45
C GLN A 69 -15.02 2.48 7.17
N ARG A 70 -15.61 2.86 6.05
CA ARG A 70 -15.02 2.86 4.72
C ARG A 70 -14.50 4.27 4.39
N ALA A 71 -13.21 4.50 4.49
CA ALA A 71 -12.57 5.69 3.93
C ALA A 71 -12.49 5.61 2.39
N TRP A 72 -12.29 6.75 1.72
CA TRP A 72 -12.29 6.85 0.25
C TRP A 72 -10.88 7.21 -0.26
N HIS A 73 -9.97 6.21 -0.30
CA HIS A 73 -8.56 6.40 -0.62
C HIS A 73 -8.05 5.64 -1.86
N ALA A 74 -8.64 4.48 -2.18
CA ALA A 74 -8.12 3.60 -3.22
C ALA A 74 -8.59 3.98 -4.64
N GLY A 75 -9.79 4.58 -4.75
CA GLY A 75 -10.39 4.86 -6.06
C GLY A 75 -10.67 3.59 -6.85
N ALA A 76 -10.53 3.66 -8.17
CA ALA A 76 -10.61 2.50 -9.05
C ALA A 76 -9.31 1.68 -8.97
N GLY A 77 -9.42 0.37 -8.93
CA GLY A 77 -8.30 -0.57 -8.87
C GLY A 77 -8.73 -1.88 -8.23
N CYS A 78 -7.87 -2.87 -8.28
CA CYS A 78 -8.15 -4.18 -7.69
C CYS A 78 -6.87 -4.83 -7.18
N TRP A 79 -7.00 -5.71 -6.22
CA TRP A 79 -5.93 -6.52 -5.68
C TRP A 79 -6.43 -7.92 -5.40
N ASP A 80 -5.79 -8.93 -5.99
CA ASP A 80 -6.31 -10.31 -5.99
C ASP A 80 -7.75 -10.34 -6.55
N ASP A 81 -8.73 -10.82 -5.83
CA ASP A 81 -10.16 -10.80 -6.17
C ASP A 81 -10.93 -9.62 -5.53
N ILE A 82 -10.20 -8.68 -4.88
CA ILE A 82 -10.77 -7.53 -4.20
C ILE A 82 -10.93 -6.36 -5.18
N GLU A 83 -12.16 -6.06 -5.60
CA GLU A 83 -12.51 -4.93 -6.47
C GLU A 83 -12.91 -3.66 -5.67
N ASP A 84 -13.65 -3.80 -4.57
CA ASP A 84 -13.96 -2.67 -3.67
C ASP A 84 -12.91 -2.58 -2.55
N VAL A 85 -11.70 -2.14 -2.93
CA VAL A 85 -10.57 -2.03 -2.01
C VAL A 85 -10.89 -1.11 -0.83
N ASN A 86 -11.62 -0.02 -1.04
CA ASN A 86 -12.02 0.88 0.06
C ASN A 86 -12.82 0.17 1.16
N SER A 87 -13.67 -0.80 0.81
CA SER A 87 -14.45 -1.55 1.80
C SER A 87 -13.66 -2.64 2.51
N GLN A 88 -12.49 -3.02 1.99
CA GLN A 88 -11.69 -4.14 2.50
C GLN A 88 -10.29 -3.71 2.92
N SER A 89 -10.05 -2.41 3.12
CA SER A 89 -8.72 -1.91 3.50
C SER A 89 -8.75 -0.80 4.55
N ILE A 90 -7.57 -0.57 5.13
CA ILE A 90 -7.20 0.61 5.91
C ILE A 90 -6.25 1.44 5.04
N GLY A 91 -6.60 2.69 4.73
CA GLY A 91 -5.73 3.62 4.01
C GLY A 91 -4.88 4.44 4.96
N ILE A 92 -3.58 4.52 4.71
CA ILE A 92 -2.61 5.32 5.47
C ILE A 92 -1.89 6.26 4.51
N GLU A 93 -2.05 7.55 4.74
CA GLU A 93 -1.39 8.62 4.01
C GLU A 93 -0.10 9.07 4.73
N LEU A 94 0.96 9.21 3.99
CA LEU A 94 2.22 9.77 4.47
C LEU A 94 2.40 11.16 3.86
N ALA A 95 2.51 12.20 4.70
CA ALA A 95 2.75 13.55 4.20
C ALA A 95 4.13 13.64 3.57
N ASN A 96 4.19 13.50 2.24
CA ASN A 96 5.38 13.50 1.41
C ASN A 96 5.00 13.92 -0.01
N ARG A 97 5.90 14.61 -0.70
CA ARG A 97 5.71 15.04 -2.12
C ARG A 97 5.97 13.91 -3.13
N GLY A 98 6.49 12.76 -2.69
CA GLY A 98 6.88 11.63 -3.53
C GLY A 98 8.26 11.76 -4.19
N ASN A 99 8.95 12.88 -4.04
CA ASN A 99 10.22 13.19 -4.69
C ASN A 99 11.45 13.17 -3.75
N HIS A 100 11.25 12.87 -2.49
CA HIS A 100 12.31 12.75 -1.47
C HIS A 100 12.06 11.57 -0.52
N PRO A 101 13.09 11.06 0.21
CA PRO A 101 12.93 10.01 1.21
C PRO A 101 11.95 10.41 2.31
N PHE A 102 11.34 9.42 2.94
CA PHE A 102 10.47 9.61 4.11
C PHE A 102 11.30 9.86 5.36
N ALA A 103 10.83 10.78 6.21
CA ALA A 103 11.55 11.16 7.42
C ALA A 103 11.59 10.00 8.44
N GLU A 104 12.68 9.88 9.20
CA GLU A 104 12.86 8.82 10.20
C GLU A 104 11.70 8.77 11.21
N ALA A 105 11.31 9.92 11.77
CA ALA A 105 10.20 10.00 12.73
C ALA A 105 8.86 9.53 12.11
N GLN A 106 8.64 9.80 10.81
CA GLN A 106 7.46 9.35 10.07
C GLN A 106 7.46 7.83 9.89
N MET A 107 8.61 7.24 9.56
CA MET A 107 8.75 5.79 9.39
C MET A 107 8.58 5.05 10.72
N VAL A 108 9.17 5.53 11.82
CA VAL A 108 8.98 4.97 13.17
C VAL A 108 7.50 5.02 13.60
N ALA A 109 6.82 6.14 13.31
CA ALA A 109 5.39 6.28 13.61
C ALA A 109 4.53 5.32 12.78
N LEU A 110 4.87 5.14 11.48
CA LEU A 110 4.22 4.17 10.59
C LEU A 110 4.39 2.74 11.11
N GLU A 111 5.60 2.35 11.52
CA GLU A 111 5.89 1.01 12.06
C GLU A 111 5.01 0.70 13.28
N GLY A 112 4.93 1.61 14.23
CA GLY A 112 4.08 1.45 15.41
C GLY A 112 2.58 1.40 15.07
N LEU A 113 2.13 2.19 14.10
CA LEU A 113 0.74 2.16 13.62
C LEU A 113 0.43 0.83 12.93
N LEU A 114 1.31 0.35 12.04
CA LEU A 114 1.14 -0.91 11.33
C LEU A 114 1.03 -2.10 12.28
N GLN A 115 1.90 -2.20 13.29
CA GLN A 115 1.83 -3.23 14.33
C GLN A 115 0.46 -3.24 15.01
N GLY A 116 -0.05 -2.06 15.37
CA GLY A 116 -1.36 -1.91 16.01
C GLY A 116 -2.53 -2.31 15.09
N VAL A 117 -2.54 -1.84 13.85
CA VAL A 117 -3.58 -2.17 12.86
C VAL A 117 -3.57 -3.66 12.52
N MET A 118 -2.40 -4.23 12.24
CA MET A 118 -2.26 -5.65 11.94
C MET A 118 -2.74 -6.54 13.09
N ALA A 119 -2.41 -6.18 14.33
CA ALA A 119 -2.87 -6.94 15.50
C ALA A 119 -4.40 -6.87 15.68
N ARG A 120 -5.02 -5.68 15.49
CA ARG A 120 -6.46 -5.50 15.66
C ARG A 120 -7.29 -6.28 14.62
N TRP A 121 -6.79 -6.35 13.39
CA TRP A 121 -7.50 -6.95 12.26
C TRP A 121 -6.96 -8.31 11.83
N SER A 122 -6.01 -8.88 12.58
CA SER A 122 -5.35 -10.17 12.29
C SER A 122 -4.73 -10.19 10.88
N LEU A 123 -4.12 -9.06 10.48
CA LEU A 123 -3.46 -8.91 9.19
C LEU A 123 -2.01 -9.36 9.26
N THR A 124 -1.49 -9.82 8.12
CA THR A 124 -0.10 -10.28 7.98
C THR A 124 0.72 -9.32 7.12
N ALA A 125 2.01 -9.54 7.02
CA ALA A 125 2.90 -8.76 6.16
C ALA A 125 2.45 -8.70 4.69
N SER A 126 1.79 -9.74 4.19
CA SER A 126 1.24 -9.79 2.82
C SER A 126 -0.03 -8.94 2.63
N SER A 127 -0.65 -8.50 3.72
CA SER A 127 -1.80 -7.58 3.66
C SER A 127 -1.40 -6.12 3.40
N LEU A 128 -0.11 -5.78 3.56
CA LEU A 128 0.38 -4.42 3.31
C LEU A 128 0.80 -4.26 1.85
N ILE A 129 0.11 -3.36 1.14
CA ILE A 129 0.33 -3.07 -0.28
C ILE A 129 0.48 -1.57 -0.55
N ALA A 130 1.02 -1.24 -1.72
CA ALA A 130 1.08 0.11 -2.25
C ALA A 130 -0.21 0.48 -3.00
N HIS A 131 -0.53 1.76 -3.10
CA HIS A 131 -1.58 2.23 -4.02
C HIS A 131 -1.21 1.90 -5.48
N SER A 132 0.07 2.00 -5.83
CA SER A 132 0.58 1.59 -7.15
C SER A 132 0.39 0.10 -7.44
N ASP A 133 0.36 -0.77 -6.42
CA ASP A 133 0.16 -2.21 -6.61
C ASP A 133 -1.26 -2.53 -7.08
N LEU A 134 -2.27 -1.83 -6.55
CA LEU A 134 -3.69 -2.07 -6.87
C LEU A 134 -4.23 -1.20 -8.01
N ALA A 135 -3.57 -0.09 -8.33
CA ALA A 135 -4.00 0.88 -9.34
C ALA A 135 -2.91 1.08 -10.43
N ILE A 136 -2.48 -0.04 -11.01
CA ILE A 136 -1.38 -0.18 -11.97
C ILE A 136 -1.54 0.82 -13.12
N GLY A 137 -0.46 1.56 -13.42
CA GLY A 137 -0.41 2.59 -14.47
C GLY A 137 -1.17 3.87 -14.16
N ARG A 138 -1.98 3.92 -13.09
CA ARG A 138 -2.76 5.08 -12.66
C ARG A 138 -2.16 5.78 -11.45
N LYS A 139 -1.53 5.03 -10.55
CA LYS A 139 -0.97 5.51 -9.29
C LYS A 139 0.47 5.05 -9.11
N PHE A 140 1.25 5.87 -8.38
CA PHE A 140 2.68 5.63 -8.18
C PHE A 140 3.07 5.65 -6.70
N ASP A 141 2.16 6.03 -5.82
CA ASP A 141 2.39 6.14 -4.37
C ASP A 141 2.45 4.75 -3.68
N PRO A 142 3.27 4.57 -2.63
CA PRO A 142 4.15 5.53 -1.98
C PRO A 142 5.48 5.79 -2.72
N GLY A 143 5.69 5.23 -3.90
CA GLY A 143 6.76 5.56 -4.84
C GLY A 143 8.12 4.91 -4.54
N ALA A 144 9.05 5.12 -5.48
CA ALA A 144 10.36 4.48 -5.51
C ALA A 144 11.30 4.85 -4.34
N ARG A 145 10.96 5.89 -3.56
CA ARG A 145 11.77 6.34 -2.42
C ARG A 145 11.26 5.85 -1.07
N PHE A 146 10.20 5.04 -1.07
CA PHE A 146 9.68 4.40 0.13
C PHE A 146 10.51 3.16 0.50
N ASP A 147 10.89 3.04 1.77
CA ASP A 147 11.76 1.96 2.24
C ASP A 147 10.95 0.72 2.66
N TRP A 148 10.52 -0.06 1.66
CA TRP A 148 9.81 -1.32 1.87
C TRP A 148 10.65 -2.37 2.61
N ARG A 149 11.99 -2.39 2.39
CA ARG A 149 12.88 -3.37 3.03
C ARG A 149 12.95 -3.18 4.53
N ARG A 150 12.94 -1.92 4.97
CA ARG A 150 12.89 -1.57 6.40
C ARG A 150 11.68 -2.19 7.09
N LEU A 151 10.51 -2.11 6.48
CA LEU A 151 9.28 -2.72 7.00
C LEU A 151 9.36 -4.25 6.96
N ALA A 152 9.94 -4.82 5.91
CA ALA A 152 10.09 -6.27 5.78
C ALA A 152 11.03 -6.85 6.86
N TRP A 153 12.11 -6.19 7.21
CA TRP A 153 13.00 -6.61 8.31
C TRP A 153 12.30 -6.66 9.67
N GLN A 154 11.20 -5.94 9.82
CA GLN A 154 10.37 -5.96 11.02
C GLN A 154 9.16 -6.91 10.92
N GLY A 155 9.03 -7.66 9.82
CA GLY A 155 7.89 -8.53 9.57
C GLY A 155 6.58 -7.79 9.25
N LEU A 156 6.65 -6.48 8.90
CA LEU A 156 5.49 -5.63 8.59
C LEU A 156 5.16 -5.59 7.09
N ALA A 157 6.08 -5.98 6.23
CA ALA A 157 5.88 -6.09 4.79
C ALA A 157 6.56 -7.34 4.25
N VAL A 158 6.18 -7.77 3.06
CA VAL A 158 6.93 -8.83 2.35
C VAL A 158 8.07 -8.22 1.55
N TRP A 159 9.18 -8.96 1.49
CA TRP A 159 10.30 -8.72 0.59
C TRP A 159 10.83 -10.06 0.10
N PRO A 160 10.80 -10.33 -1.22
CA PRO A 160 11.15 -11.64 -1.74
C PRO A 160 12.68 -11.83 -1.78
N ASP A 161 13.13 -13.04 -1.49
CA ASP A 161 14.40 -13.54 -1.96
C ASP A 161 14.25 -14.00 -3.40
N PRO A 162 15.26 -13.78 -4.29
CA PRO A 162 15.18 -14.24 -5.67
C PRO A 162 15.13 -15.77 -5.76
N VAL A 163 14.16 -16.31 -6.48
CA VAL A 163 14.03 -17.75 -6.79
C VAL A 163 14.27 -17.98 -8.27
N ALA A 164 15.15 -18.91 -8.63
CA ALA A 164 15.49 -19.18 -10.01
C ALA A 164 14.31 -19.76 -10.80
N GLY A 165 14.12 -19.29 -12.02
CA GLY A 165 12.97 -19.66 -12.85
C GLY A 165 11.74 -18.81 -12.56
N GLY A 166 10.61 -19.24 -13.05
CA GLY A 166 9.33 -18.53 -12.89
C GLY A 166 8.95 -17.71 -14.13
N ASP A 167 7.66 -17.42 -14.20
CA ASP A 167 7.07 -16.54 -15.19
C ASP A 167 6.54 -15.28 -14.50
N PHE A 168 7.07 -14.13 -14.88
CA PHE A 168 6.77 -12.85 -14.23
C PHE A 168 5.28 -12.57 -14.10
N TYR A 169 4.52 -12.81 -15.17
CA TYR A 169 3.09 -12.50 -15.20
C TYR A 169 2.28 -13.46 -14.35
N THR A 170 2.59 -14.76 -14.45
CA THR A 170 1.96 -15.79 -13.63
C THR A 170 2.25 -15.59 -12.13
N ASP A 171 3.51 -15.30 -11.79
CA ASP A 171 3.94 -15.19 -10.40
C ASP A 171 3.46 -13.89 -9.73
N THR A 172 3.49 -12.77 -10.45
CA THR A 172 2.89 -11.51 -9.96
C THR A 172 1.37 -11.62 -9.78
N ALA A 173 0.68 -12.29 -10.71
CA ALA A 173 -0.75 -12.56 -10.60
C ALA A 173 -1.06 -13.46 -9.39
N ALA A 174 -0.25 -14.50 -9.15
CA ALA A 174 -0.39 -15.37 -7.99
C ALA A 174 -0.18 -14.62 -6.66
N PHE A 175 0.70 -13.60 -6.64
CA PHE A 175 0.91 -12.74 -5.48
C PHE A 175 -0.26 -11.79 -5.22
N GLY A 176 -0.96 -11.32 -6.26
CA GLY A 176 -2.15 -10.46 -6.12
C GLY A 176 -2.26 -9.34 -7.15
N TYR A 177 -1.23 -9.09 -7.95
CA TYR A 177 -1.30 -8.08 -9.01
C TYR A 177 -2.37 -8.43 -10.05
N ARG A 178 -3.10 -7.43 -10.52
CA ARG A 178 -4.06 -7.57 -11.62
C ARG A 178 -3.68 -6.61 -12.73
N MET A 179 -3.16 -7.18 -13.81
CA MET A 179 -2.79 -6.40 -15.00
C MET A 179 -4.03 -5.70 -15.59
N PRO A 180 -3.95 -4.40 -15.92
CA PRO A 180 -5.13 -3.63 -16.34
C PRO A 180 -5.61 -3.93 -17.78
N GLY A 181 -5.01 -4.87 -18.47
CA GLY A 181 -5.30 -5.31 -19.82
C GLY A 181 -4.36 -6.43 -20.21
N ASP A 182 -4.39 -6.84 -21.47
CA ASP A 182 -3.58 -7.92 -22.05
C ASP A 182 -2.59 -7.45 -23.12
N ASP A 183 -2.45 -6.13 -23.29
CA ASP A 183 -1.56 -5.53 -24.28
C ASP A 183 -0.17 -5.18 -23.70
N ALA A 184 0.74 -4.76 -24.60
CA ALA A 184 2.10 -4.41 -24.23
C ALA A 184 2.18 -3.19 -23.28
N GLN A 185 1.20 -2.28 -23.31
CA GLN A 185 1.15 -1.13 -22.43
C GLN A 185 0.76 -1.55 -21.00
N ALA A 186 -0.19 -2.46 -20.88
CA ALA A 186 -0.57 -3.03 -19.58
C ALA A 186 0.58 -3.84 -18.96
N ALA A 187 1.31 -4.61 -19.79
CA ALA A 187 2.50 -5.35 -19.36
C ALA A 187 3.61 -4.43 -18.85
N ALA A 188 3.89 -3.33 -19.56
CA ALA A 188 4.86 -2.33 -19.13
C ALA A 188 4.42 -1.64 -17.82
N ALA A 189 3.15 -1.28 -17.69
CA ALA A 189 2.61 -0.66 -16.48
C ALA A 189 2.71 -1.58 -15.26
N LEU A 190 2.48 -2.89 -15.43
CA LEU A 190 2.67 -3.88 -14.37
C LEU A 190 4.14 -3.98 -13.95
N LEU A 191 5.07 -4.02 -14.91
CA LEU A 191 6.50 -4.05 -14.61
C LEU A 191 6.93 -2.79 -13.84
N ASP A 192 6.46 -1.62 -14.25
CA ASP A 192 6.75 -0.36 -13.57
C ASP A 192 6.21 -0.36 -12.13
N ALA A 193 4.96 -0.78 -11.91
CA ALA A 193 4.36 -0.88 -10.57
C ALA A 193 5.13 -1.85 -9.67
N PHE A 194 5.50 -3.02 -10.19
CA PHE A 194 6.32 -4.01 -9.49
C PHE A 194 7.69 -3.43 -9.10
N ARG A 195 8.36 -2.75 -10.04
CA ARG A 195 9.69 -2.16 -9.82
C ARG A 195 9.66 -1.00 -8.83
N LEU A 196 8.60 -0.18 -8.79
CA LEU A 196 8.44 0.87 -7.76
C LEU A 196 8.63 0.33 -6.35
N ARG A 197 8.20 -0.90 -6.10
CA ARG A 197 8.29 -1.54 -4.80
C ARG A 197 9.56 -2.37 -4.62
N PHE A 198 9.87 -3.25 -5.55
CA PHE A 198 10.89 -4.29 -5.38
C PHE A 198 12.23 -4.00 -6.04
N ARG A 199 12.24 -3.12 -7.06
CA ARG A 199 13.46 -2.72 -7.80
C ARG A 199 13.41 -1.26 -8.27
N PRO A 200 13.28 -0.28 -7.37
CA PRO A 200 12.98 1.12 -7.74
C PRO A 200 14.02 1.80 -8.62
N MET A 201 15.23 1.25 -8.76
CA MET A 201 16.29 1.78 -9.64
C MET A 201 16.42 1.03 -10.98
N ALA A 202 15.65 -0.06 -11.18
CA ALA A 202 15.71 -0.84 -12.42
C ALA A 202 15.03 -0.10 -13.58
N GLN A 203 15.61 -0.20 -14.76
CA GLN A 203 15.11 0.40 -16.00
C GLN A 203 15.19 -0.61 -17.16
N GLY A 204 14.54 -0.29 -18.27
CA GLY A 204 14.54 -1.14 -19.46
C GLY A 204 13.51 -2.27 -19.43
N PRO A 205 13.58 -3.23 -20.35
CA PRO A 205 12.61 -4.31 -20.47
C PRO A 205 12.65 -5.25 -19.28
N LEU A 206 11.65 -6.12 -19.17
CA LEU A 206 11.60 -7.23 -18.22
C LEU A 206 12.89 -8.06 -18.29
N ASP A 207 13.48 -8.38 -17.13
CA ASP A 207 14.71 -9.15 -17.04
C ASP A 207 14.61 -10.35 -16.06
N ALA A 208 15.65 -11.19 -16.05
CA ALA A 208 15.68 -12.39 -15.21
C ALA A 208 15.60 -12.09 -13.70
N ILE A 209 16.02 -10.91 -13.25
CA ILE A 209 15.94 -10.53 -11.82
C ILE A 209 14.49 -10.21 -11.46
N ASP A 210 13.75 -9.54 -12.33
CA ASP A 210 12.31 -9.30 -12.13
C ASP A 210 11.54 -10.62 -12.00
N CYS A 211 11.82 -11.57 -12.90
CA CYS A 211 11.21 -12.91 -12.85
C CYS A 211 11.57 -13.65 -11.56
N ALA A 212 12.83 -13.62 -11.15
CA ALA A 212 13.27 -14.30 -9.92
C ALA A 212 12.63 -13.72 -8.65
N LEU A 213 12.46 -12.38 -8.57
CA LEU A 213 11.78 -11.74 -7.46
C LEU A 213 10.27 -12.02 -7.48
N ALA A 214 9.64 -12.06 -8.65
CA ALA A 214 8.23 -12.43 -8.78
C ALA A 214 7.98 -13.87 -8.31
N ALA A 215 8.86 -14.82 -8.67
CA ALA A 215 8.81 -16.20 -8.19
C ALA A 215 8.94 -16.27 -6.65
N GLY A 216 9.86 -15.51 -6.06
CA GLY A 216 10.00 -15.42 -4.61
C GLY A 216 8.75 -14.85 -3.92
N LEU A 217 8.06 -13.88 -4.53
CA LEU A 217 6.77 -13.37 -4.00
C LEU A 217 5.69 -14.43 -3.99
N ARG A 218 5.62 -15.24 -5.04
CA ARG A 218 4.69 -16.36 -5.11
C ARG A 218 4.94 -17.35 -3.98
N GLU A 219 6.20 -17.76 -3.75
CA GLU A 219 6.54 -18.67 -2.65
C GLU A 219 6.12 -18.09 -1.29
N LEU A 220 6.37 -16.81 -1.01
CA LEU A 220 5.93 -16.14 0.21
C LEU A 220 4.39 -16.17 0.37
N ARG A 221 3.66 -16.00 -0.73
CA ARG A 221 2.19 -16.05 -0.72
C ARG A 221 1.70 -17.46 -0.44
N ASP A 222 2.28 -18.46 -1.09
CA ASP A 222 1.91 -19.87 -0.92
C ASP A 222 2.19 -20.34 0.52
N ALA A 223 3.33 -19.97 1.10
CA ALA A 223 3.66 -20.24 2.50
C ALA A 223 2.65 -19.58 3.47
N SER A 224 2.30 -18.31 3.23
CA SER A 224 1.30 -17.59 4.05
C SER A 224 -0.09 -18.24 4.00
N ARG A 225 -0.51 -18.78 2.84
CA ARG A 225 -1.79 -19.49 2.68
C ARG A 225 -1.78 -20.89 3.31
N ALA A 226 -0.63 -21.52 3.36
CA ALA A 226 -0.45 -22.83 4.00
C ALA A 226 -0.36 -22.77 5.55
N GLY A 227 -0.28 -21.55 6.12
CA GLY A 227 -0.15 -21.36 7.58
C GLY A 227 1.23 -21.70 8.13
N ILE A 228 2.25 -21.66 7.27
CA ILE A 228 3.66 -21.93 7.60
C ILE A 228 4.40 -20.63 7.83
#